data_7a8665baa3d3ded4b8b6ee89df68b49b
#
_entry.id   7a8665baa3d3ded4b8b6ee89df68b49b
#
_cell.length_a   1.000
_cell.length_b   1.000
_cell.length_c   1.000
_cell.angle_alpha   90.00
_cell.angle_beta   90.00
_cell.angle_gamma   90.00
#
_symmetry.space_group_name_H-M   'P 1'
#
loop_
_entity.id
_entity.type
_entity.pdbx_description
1 polymer ?
#
loop_
_entity_poly.entity_id
_entity_poly.type
_entity_poly.pdbx_seq_one_letter_code
_entity_poly.pdbx_strand_id
1 'polypeptide(L)'
;MRIDSFEDMYLAELQELLSVEVQLADMLLRMAGAAAHPSLKRALIHHRAETETQALRVITILKKRGADEIAHIDQAMQALIAETMKMMLMLKGDELRDAGLLASAQKIEHYEIAVYGTAAALAGQLDLRDEQKMLHMNLEEEREFDAVLTRLAKGEVNRNALAA
;
A
#
# COMPACT_ATOMS: atom_id res chain seq x y z
N MET A 1 22.75 3.63 -2.98
CA MET A 1 23.40 2.43 -2.41
C MET A 1 23.90 1.55 -3.56
N ARG A 2 25.00 0.86 -3.45
CA ARG A 2 25.42 -0.18 -4.40
C ARG A 2 24.96 -1.52 -3.83
N ILE A 3 24.34 -2.35 -4.65
CA ILE A 3 23.84 -3.67 -4.25
C ILE A 3 24.89 -4.70 -4.71
N ASP A 4 25.67 -5.22 -3.79
CA ASP A 4 26.76 -6.19 -4.06
C ASP A 4 26.49 -7.57 -3.42
N SER A 5 25.45 -7.67 -2.60
CA SER A 5 25.04 -8.92 -1.91
C SER A 5 23.54 -9.10 -1.87
N PHE A 6 23.11 -10.32 -1.54
CA PHE A 6 21.69 -10.63 -1.34
C PHE A 6 21.09 -9.88 -0.12
N GLU A 7 21.93 -9.64 0.90
CA GLU A 7 21.54 -8.82 2.06
C GLU A 7 21.37 -7.35 1.68
N ASP A 8 22.25 -6.77 0.83
CA ASP A 8 22.06 -5.41 0.32
C ASP A 8 20.77 -5.27 -0.48
N MET A 9 20.41 -6.29 -1.28
CA MET A 9 19.16 -6.31 -2.01
C MET A 9 17.94 -6.32 -1.05
N TYR A 10 18.00 -7.14 0.01
CA TYR A 10 16.96 -7.15 1.04
C TYR A 10 16.80 -5.81 1.73
N LEU A 11 17.92 -5.16 2.08
CA LEU A 11 17.88 -3.83 2.71
C LEU A 11 17.32 -2.75 1.76
N ALA A 12 17.67 -2.82 0.47
CA ALA A 12 17.12 -1.92 -0.54
C ALA A 12 15.60 -2.08 -0.66
N GLU A 13 15.10 -3.31 -0.74
CA GLU A 13 13.64 -3.60 -0.77
C GLU A 13 12.92 -3.09 0.47
N LEU A 14 13.52 -3.21 1.66
CA LEU A 14 12.93 -2.65 2.88
C LEU A 14 12.88 -1.11 2.88
N GLN A 15 13.90 -0.45 2.32
CA GLN A 15 13.93 1.00 2.19
C GLN A 15 12.87 1.50 1.18
N GLU A 16 12.70 0.78 0.08
CA GLU A 16 11.62 1.05 -0.88
C GLU A 16 10.25 0.80 -0.25
N LEU A 17 10.07 -0.30 0.49
CA LEU A 17 8.84 -0.58 1.25
C LEU A 17 8.49 0.55 2.21
N LEU A 18 9.45 1.06 2.98
CA LEU A 18 9.17 2.19 3.87
C LEU A 18 8.74 3.43 3.09
N SER A 19 9.34 3.67 1.93
CA SER A 19 8.92 4.76 1.04
C SER A 19 7.50 4.55 0.50
N VAL A 20 7.10 3.31 0.18
CA VAL A 20 5.74 2.95 -0.22
C VAL A 20 4.74 3.35 0.85
N GLU A 21 4.95 2.88 2.09
CA GLU A 21 4.06 3.15 3.23
C GLU A 21 3.89 4.66 3.50
N VAL A 22 5.00 5.39 3.52
CA VAL A 22 4.96 6.84 3.79
C VAL A 22 4.19 7.59 2.70
N GLN A 23 4.39 7.24 1.45
CA GLN A 23 3.68 7.85 0.32
C GLN A 23 2.19 7.50 0.35
N LEU A 24 1.86 6.24 0.65
CA LEU A 24 0.49 5.76 0.65
C LEU A 24 -0.33 6.34 1.81
N ALA A 25 0.23 6.46 3.02
CA ALA A 25 -0.47 7.05 4.16
C ALA A 25 -1.04 8.44 3.84
N ASP A 26 -0.27 9.29 3.13
CA ASP A 26 -0.73 10.60 2.67
C ASP A 26 -1.80 10.48 1.57
N MET A 27 -1.64 9.53 0.65
CA MET A 27 -2.60 9.34 -0.44
C MET A 27 -3.94 8.82 0.06
N LEU A 28 -3.95 7.87 1.00
CA LEU A 28 -5.16 7.34 1.63
C LEU A 28 -5.98 8.42 2.32
N LEU A 29 -5.32 9.39 2.97
CA LEU A 29 -6.01 10.55 3.56
C LEU A 29 -6.74 11.39 2.49
N ARG A 30 -6.09 11.62 1.35
CA ARG A 30 -6.68 12.36 0.21
C ARG A 30 -7.84 11.58 -0.42
N MET A 31 -7.66 10.28 -0.62
CA MET A 31 -8.71 9.39 -1.16
C MET A 31 -9.92 9.35 -0.22
N ALA A 32 -9.72 9.21 1.08
CA ALA A 32 -10.79 9.24 2.07
C ALA A 32 -11.52 10.60 2.10
N GLY A 33 -10.80 11.70 1.91
CA GLY A 33 -11.39 13.04 1.80
C GLY A 33 -12.27 13.21 0.55
N ALA A 34 -11.91 12.55 -0.56
CA ALA A 34 -12.64 12.60 -1.83
C ALA A 34 -13.79 11.57 -1.93
N ALA A 35 -13.75 10.52 -1.12
CA ALA A 35 -14.77 9.47 -1.13
C ALA A 35 -16.11 9.99 -0.57
N ALA A 36 -17.19 9.80 -1.32
CA ALA A 36 -18.55 10.10 -0.90
C ALA A 36 -19.22 8.89 -0.22
N HIS A 37 -18.93 7.67 -0.69
CA HIS A 37 -19.51 6.44 -0.13
C HIS A 37 -19.00 6.19 1.28
N PRO A 38 -19.88 6.14 2.32
CA PRO A 38 -19.44 6.09 3.71
C PRO A 38 -18.60 4.87 4.06
N SER A 39 -18.90 3.70 3.45
CA SER A 39 -18.14 2.48 3.73
C SER A 39 -16.77 2.51 3.07
N LEU A 40 -16.63 3.07 1.86
CA LEU A 40 -15.33 3.27 1.22
C LEU A 40 -14.47 4.24 2.03
N LYS A 41 -15.04 5.38 2.43
CA LYS A 41 -14.35 6.36 3.27
C LYS A 41 -13.81 5.75 4.57
N ARG A 42 -14.65 4.98 5.29
CA ARG A 42 -14.24 4.30 6.54
C ARG A 42 -13.12 3.27 6.28
N ALA A 43 -13.23 2.51 5.21
CA ALA A 43 -12.23 1.52 4.83
C ALA A 43 -10.86 2.17 4.57
N LEU A 44 -10.81 3.27 3.79
CA LEU A 44 -9.58 4.02 3.51
C LEU A 44 -8.97 4.65 4.78
N ILE A 45 -9.79 5.17 5.69
CA ILE A 45 -9.30 5.72 6.97
C ILE A 45 -8.72 4.61 7.86
N HIS A 46 -9.37 3.45 7.91
CA HIS A 46 -8.89 2.31 8.68
C HIS A 46 -7.55 1.81 8.15
N HIS A 47 -7.49 1.58 6.85
CA HIS A 47 -6.27 1.10 6.19
C HIS A 47 -5.11 2.08 6.34
N ARG A 48 -5.35 3.40 6.31
CA ARG A 48 -4.30 4.38 6.62
C ARG A 48 -3.65 4.14 7.99
N ALA A 49 -4.42 3.78 9.02
CA ALA A 49 -3.87 3.50 10.34
C ALA A 49 -3.06 2.18 10.36
N GLU A 50 -3.44 1.20 9.53
CA GLU A 50 -2.67 -0.03 9.30
C GLU A 50 -1.34 0.29 8.60
N THR A 51 -1.36 1.06 7.50
CA THR A 51 -0.19 1.57 6.76
C THR A 51 0.82 2.27 7.69
N GLU A 52 0.34 3.17 8.58
CA GLU A 52 1.22 3.81 9.57
C GLU A 52 1.86 2.79 10.54
N THR A 53 1.16 1.74 10.90
CA THR A 53 1.68 0.65 11.76
C THR A 53 2.66 -0.23 10.99
N GLN A 54 2.41 -0.51 9.74
CA GLN A 54 3.28 -1.28 8.84
C GLN A 54 4.61 -0.55 8.62
N ALA A 55 4.57 0.75 8.37
CA ALA A 55 5.77 1.59 8.31
C ALA A 55 6.64 1.45 9.58
N LEU A 56 6.03 1.47 10.77
CA LEU A 56 6.76 1.29 12.03
C LEU A 56 7.41 -0.09 12.17
N ARG A 57 6.77 -1.16 11.65
CA ARG A 57 7.36 -2.50 11.62
C ARG A 57 8.58 -2.53 10.68
N VAL A 58 8.49 -1.92 9.50
CA VAL A 58 9.63 -1.82 8.55
C VAL A 58 10.76 -1.00 9.15
N ILE A 59 10.49 0.14 9.78
CA ILE A 59 11.46 0.96 10.51
C ILE A 59 12.18 0.13 11.59
N THR A 60 11.43 -0.71 12.32
CA THR A 60 12.00 -1.57 13.36
C THR A 60 13.00 -2.56 12.78
N ILE A 61 12.71 -3.13 11.61
CA ILE A 61 13.63 -4.04 10.92
C ILE A 61 14.87 -3.27 10.45
N LEU A 62 14.71 -2.13 9.78
CA LEU A 62 15.83 -1.30 9.29
C LEU A 62 16.78 -0.88 10.42
N LYS A 63 16.22 -0.40 11.55
CA LYS A 63 17.02 -0.04 12.74
C LYS A 63 17.79 -1.21 13.31
N LYS A 64 17.18 -2.38 13.42
CA LYS A 64 17.84 -3.61 13.88
C LYS A 64 19.02 -3.99 12.98
N ARG A 65 18.93 -3.67 11.67
CA ARG A 65 19.99 -3.90 10.68
C ARG A 65 21.02 -2.77 10.58
N GLY A 66 20.84 -1.68 11.30
CA GLY A 66 21.71 -0.50 11.18
C GLY A 66 21.64 0.20 9.81
N ALA A 67 20.53 0.00 9.08
CA ALA A 67 20.32 0.57 7.77
C ALA A 67 19.63 1.94 7.85
N ASP A 68 19.90 2.79 6.86
CA ASP A 68 19.27 4.10 6.73
C ASP A 68 17.77 3.94 6.35
N GLU A 69 16.90 4.71 7.00
CA GLU A 69 15.47 4.70 6.75
C GLU A 69 15.06 5.49 5.49
N ILE A 70 15.90 6.37 4.97
CA ILE A 70 15.53 7.36 3.93
C ILE A 70 16.39 7.22 2.65
N ALA A 71 16.99 6.06 2.42
CA ALA A 71 17.95 5.91 1.31
C ALA A 71 17.30 5.79 -0.08
N HIS A 72 16.05 5.36 -0.17
CA HIS A 72 15.33 5.12 -1.42
C HIS A 72 13.95 5.77 -1.45
N ILE A 73 13.53 6.14 -2.66
CA ILE A 73 12.16 6.58 -2.94
C ILE A 73 11.59 5.64 -3.99
N ASP A 74 10.53 4.90 -3.64
CA ASP A 74 9.82 4.05 -4.57
C ASP A 74 9.13 4.86 -5.67
N GLN A 75 9.63 4.74 -6.90
CA GLN A 75 9.11 5.47 -8.06
C GLN A 75 7.85 4.83 -8.63
N ALA A 76 7.64 3.53 -8.43
CA ALA A 76 6.44 2.86 -8.90
C ALA A 76 5.23 3.31 -8.08
N MET A 77 5.35 3.44 -6.75
CA MET A 77 4.32 4.02 -5.91
C MET A 77 4.05 5.48 -6.27
N GLN A 78 5.07 6.29 -6.54
CA GLN A 78 4.88 7.66 -7.02
C GLN A 78 4.03 7.70 -8.30
N ALA A 79 4.28 6.77 -9.23
CA ALA A 79 3.53 6.70 -10.48
C ALA A 79 2.08 6.23 -10.25
N LEU A 80 1.85 5.26 -9.36
CA LEU A 80 0.50 4.82 -8.96
C LEU A 80 -0.30 5.94 -8.30
N ILE A 81 0.32 6.72 -7.43
CA ILE A 81 -0.29 7.89 -6.80
C ILE A 81 -0.63 8.96 -7.83
N ALA A 82 0.29 9.25 -8.75
CA ALA A 82 0.05 10.23 -9.82
C ALA A 82 -1.11 9.80 -10.73
N GLU A 83 -1.19 8.52 -11.06
CA GLU A 83 -2.29 7.96 -11.84
C GLU A 83 -3.62 8.02 -11.09
N THR A 84 -3.62 7.74 -9.78
CA THR A 84 -4.79 7.87 -8.92
C THR A 84 -5.29 9.31 -8.87
N MET A 85 -4.40 10.28 -8.68
CA MET A 85 -4.75 11.70 -8.67
C MET A 85 -5.33 12.16 -10.02
N LYS A 86 -4.74 11.71 -11.13
CA LYS A 86 -5.26 11.96 -12.48
C LYS A 86 -6.68 11.42 -12.62
N MET A 87 -6.94 10.18 -12.20
CA MET A 87 -8.27 9.58 -12.26
C MET A 87 -9.29 10.38 -11.44
N MET A 88 -8.93 10.80 -10.23
CA MET A 88 -9.82 11.63 -9.38
C MET A 88 -10.23 12.95 -10.07
N LEU A 89 -9.34 13.56 -10.85
CA LEU A 89 -9.63 14.80 -11.57
C LEU A 89 -10.50 14.58 -12.83
N MET A 90 -10.42 13.41 -13.44
CA MET A 90 -11.15 13.11 -14.69
C MET A 90 -12.58 12.65 -14.44
N LEU A 91 -12.87 12.04 -13.29
CA LEU A 91 -14.16 11.46 -12.98
C LEU A 91 -15.13 12.55 -12.46
N LYS A 92 -16.33 12.60 -13.07
CA LYS A 92 -17.39 13.55 -12.69
C LYS A 92 -18.48 12.81 -11.92
N GLY A 93 -18.94 13.44 -10.84
CA GLY A 93 -19.94 12.85 -9.95
C GLY A 93 -19.30 11.98 -8.86
N ASP A 94 -20.02 11.83 -7.77
CA ASP A 94 -19.53 11.16 -6.56
C ASP A 94 -19.42 9.64 -6.78
N GLU A 95 -20.40 9.04 -7.44
CA GLU A 95 -20.48 7.60 -7.66
C GLU A 95 -19.36 7.09 -8.58
N LEU A 96 -19.09 7.82 -9.69
CA LEU A 96 -17.99 7.48 -10.59
C LEU A 96 -16.64 7.70 -9.91
N ARG A 97 -16.53 8.75 -9.09
CA ARG A 97 -15.30 9.02 -8.34
C ARG A 97 -15.03 7.92 -7.32
N ASP A 98 -16.03 7.45 -6.59
CA ASP A 98 -15.91 6.35 -5.63
C ASP A 98 -15.47 5.04 -6.33
N ALA A 99 -16.05 4.72 -7.48
CA ALA A 99 -15.63 3.57 -8.27
C ALA A 99 -14.17 3.70 -8.77
N GLY A 100 -13.77 4.89 -9.19
CA GLY A 100 -12.39 5.19 -9.61
C GLY A 100 -11.39 5.13 -8.45
N LEU A 101 -11.75 5.65 -7.27
CA LEU A 101 -10.95 5.54 -6.06
C LEU A 101 -10.74 4.09 -5.66
N LEU A 102 -11.80 3.30 -5.67
CA LEU A 102 -11.75 1.88 -5.36
C LEU A 102 -10.84 1.11 -6.33
N ALA A 103 -10.99 1.35 -7.63
CA ALA A 103 -10.14 0.72 -8.65
C ALA A 103 -8.66 1.14 -8.52
N SER A 104 -8.39 2.37 -8.10
CA SER A 104 -7.03 2.85 -7.86
C SER A 104 -6.44 2.23 -6.59
N ALA A 105 -7.21 2.16 -5.50
CA ALA A 105 -6.79 1.49 -4.28
C ALA A 105 -6.41 0.03 -4.57
N GLN A 106 -7.24 -0.74 -5.25
CA GLN A 106 -6.93 -2.14 -5.58
C GLN A 106 -5.61 -2.30 -6.37
N LYS A 107 -5.27 -1.38 -7.27
CA LYS A 107 -3.98 -1.42 -7.97
C LYS A 107 -2.81 -1.23 -7.02
N ILE A 108 -2.95 -0.33 -6.05
CA ILE A 108 -1.96 -0.07 -5.02
C ILE A 108 -1.79 -1.29 -4.13
N GLU A 109 -2.89 -1.88 -3.63
CA GLU A 109 -2.85 -3.10 -2.82
C GLU A 109 -2.11 -4.25 -3.52
N HIS A 110 -2.40 -4.49 -4.81
CA HIS A 110 -1.71 -5.53 -5.56
C HIS A 110 -0.20 -5.26 -5.71
N TYR A 111 0.19 -3.99 -5.77
CA TYR A 111 1.59 -3.60 -5.73
C TYR A 111 2.20 -3.93 -4.35
N GLU A 112 1.55 -3.55 -3.26
CA GLU A 112 2.02 -3.83 -1.89
C GLU A 112 2.10 -5.32 -1.58
N ILE A 113 1.10 -6.10 -2.00
CA ILE A 113 1.13 -7.57 -1.90
C ILE A 113 2.37 -8.14 -2.60
N ALA A 114 2.75 -7.61 -3.77
CA ALA A 114 3.93 -8.07 -4.50
C ALA A 114 5.23 -7.70 -3.78
N VAL A 115 5.40 -6.46 -3.32
CA VAL A 115 6.63 -6.00 -2.67
C VAL A 115 6.81 -6.62 -1.28
N TYR A 116 5.74 -6.74 -0.48
CA TYR A 116 5.79 -7.46 0.80
C TYR A 116 6.08 -8.95 0.62
N GLY A 117 5.47 -9.59 -0.38
CA GLY A 117 5.75 -10.99 -0.73
C GLY A 117 7.23 -11.20 -1.08
N THR A 118 7.81 -10.28 -1.86
CA THR A 118 9.23 -10.30 -2.21
C THR A 118 10.11 -10.13 -0.98
N ALA A 119 9.89 -9.09 -0.17
CA ALA A 119 10.69 -8.83 1.02
C ALA A 119 10.63 -10.00 2.02
N ALA A 120 9.44 -10.59 2.25
CA ALA A 120 9.28 -11.76 3.11
C ALA A 120 10.03 -13.01 2.57
N ALA A 121 10.05 -13.21 1.25
CA ALA A 121 10.80 -14.29 0.63
C ALA A 121 12.32 -14.09 0.80
N LEU A 122 12.82 -12.87 0.60
CA LEU A 122 14.23 -12.53 0.82
C LEU A 122 14.65 -12.73 2.29
N ALA A 123 13.83 -12.27 3.24
CA ALA A 123 14.04 -12.51 4.67
C ALA A 123 14.13 -14.01 4.99
N GLY A 124 13.26 -14.82 4.37
CA GLY A 124 13.28 -16.27 4.54
C GLY A 124 14.55 -16.93 4.02
N GLN A 125 15.09 -16.49 2.88
CA GLN A 125 16.36 -17.00 2.33
C GLN A 125 17.57 -16.61 3.18
N LEU A 126 17.47 -15.49 3.91
CA LEU A 126 18.50 -15.03 4.86
C LEU A 126 18.34 -15.63 6.28
N ASP A 127 17.41 -16.58 6.50
CA ASP A 127 17.07 -17.14 7.81
C ASP A 127 16.64 -16.11 8.87
N LEU A 128 16.08 -14.96 8.44
CA LEU A 128 15.64 -13.85 9.28
C LEU A 128 14.19 -14.06 9.74
N ARG A 129 13.95 -15.10 10.52
CA ARG A 129 12.62 -15.62 10.89
C ARG A 129 11.69 -14.58 11.52
N ASP A 130 12.21 -13.74 12.43
CA ASP A 130 11.39 -12.72 13.10
C ASP A 130 10.97 -11.60 12.13
N GLU A 131 11.89 -11.20 11.25
CA GLU A 131 11.65 -10.19 10.23
C GLU A 131 10.67 -10.71 9.18
N GLN A 132 10.89 -11.93 8.71
CA GLN A 132 9.97 -12.62 7.81
C GLN A 132 8.55 -12.65 8.37
N LYS A 133 8.40 -12.96 9.67
CA LYS A 133 7.10 -12.98 10.34
C LYS A 133 6.43 -11.60 10.34
N MET A 134 7.17 -10.53 10.64
CA MET A 134 6.63 -9.16 10.60
C MET A 134 6.18 -8.77 9.19
N LEU A 135 6.98 -9.11 8.17
CA LEU A 135 6.63 -8.83 6.77
C LEU A 135 5.41 -9.64 6.31
N HIS A 136 5.27 -10.90 6.77
CA HIS A 136 4.06 -11.67 6.51
C HIS A 136 2.81 -11.11 7.20
N MET A 137 2.95 -10.51 8.38
CA MET A 137 1.82 -9.83 9.03
C MET A 137 1.32 -8.67 8.17
N ASN A 138 2.23 -7.82 7.67
CA ASN A 138 1.86 -6.73 6.77
C ASN A 138 1.22 -7.29 5.48
N LEU A 139 1.83 -8.29 4.85
CA LEU A 139 1.28 -8.95 3.65
C LEU A 139 -0.15 -9.45 3.82
N GLU A 140 -0.49 -10.03 4.97
CA GLU A 140 -1.85 -10.51 5.23
C GLU A 140 -2.82 -9.33 5.44
N GLU A 141 -2.40 -8.25 6.08
CA GLU A 141 -3.19 -7.02 6.23
C GLU A 141 -3.54 -6.43 4.85
N GLU A 142 -2.58 -6.39 3.89
CA GLU A 142 -2.84 -5.94 2.50
C GLU A 142 -3.86 -6.84 1.77
N ARG A 143 -3.72 -8.15 1.92
CA ARG A 143 -4.66 -9.12 1.34
C ARG A 143 -6.07 -8.97 1.92
N GLU A 144 -6.18 -8.71 3.21
CA GLU A 144 -7.45 -8.49 3.88
C GLU A 144 -8.11 -7.21 3.38
N PHE A 145 -7.34 -6.14 3.20
CA PHE A 145 -7.86 -4.87 2.68
C PHE A 145 -8.27 -4.98 1.21
N ASP A 146 -7.49 -5.64 0.33
CA ASP A 146 -7.91 -5.93 -1.05
C ASP A 146 -9.24 -6.70 -1.09
N ALA A 147 -9.41 -7.68 -0.19
CA ALA A 147 -10.68 -8.39 -0.07
C ALA A 147 -11.84 -7.48 0.40
N VAL A 148 -11.59 -6.48 1.26
CA VAL A 148 -12.58 -5.45 1.63
C VAL A 148 -12.97 -4.63 0.41
N LEU A 149 -11.98 -4.13 -0.35
CA LEU A 149 -12.22 -3.35 -1.57
C LEU A 149 -13.02 -4.15 -2.60
N THR A 150 -12.66 -5.42 -2.81
CA THR A 150 -13.41 -6.34 -3.70
C THR A 150 -14.87 -6.49 -3.28
N ARG A 151 -15.17 -6.61 -1.98
CA ARG A 151 -16.56 -6.68 -1.49
C ARG A 151 -17.32 -5.39 -1.74
N LEU A 152 -16.69 -4.24 -1.51
CA LEU A 152 -17.29 -2.93 -1.78
C LEU A 152 -17.57 -2.73 -3.27
N ALA A 153 -16.63 -3.14 -4.15
CA ALA A 153 -16.80 -3.06 -5.60
C ALA A 153 -18.01 -3.88 -6.08
N LYS A 154 -18.09 -5.15 -5.68
CA LYS A 154 -19.18 -6.06 -6.08
C LYS A 154 -20.50 -5.75 -5.39
N GLY A 155 -20.44 -5.11 -4.23
CA GLY A 155 -21.62 -4.73 -3.43
C GLY A 155 -22.35 -3.52 -3.97
N GLU A 156 -22.01 -2.33 -3.53
CA GLU A 156 -22.76 -1.10 -3.77
C GLU A 156 -22.04 -0.13 -4.72
N VAL A 157 -20.72 0.05 -4.57
CA VAL A 157 -19.99 1.15 -5.21
C VAL A 157 -20.12 1.11 -6.75
N ASN A 158 -19.77 -0.02 -7.37
CA ASN A 158 -19.83 -0.12 -8.84
C ASN A 158 -21.27 -0.12 -9.37
N ARG A 159 -22.23 -0.63 -8.61
CA ARG A 159 -23.65 -0.57 -9.01
C ARG A 159 -24.19 0.85 -8.98
N ASN A 160 -23.83 1.63 -7.98
CA ASN A 160 -24.18 3.04 -7.90
C ASN A 160 -23.58 3.84 -9.06
N ALA A 161 -22.30 3.60 -9.36
CA ALA A 161 -21.61 4.23 -10.48
C ALA A 161 -22.21 3.87 -11.86
N LEU A 162 -22.74 2.66 -12.02
CA LEU A 162 -23.41 2.23 -13.26
C LEU A 162 -24.78 2.89 -13.42
N ALA A 163 -25.46 3.24 -12.31
CA ALA A 163 -26.79 3.81 -12.30
C ALA A 163 -26.81 5.35 -12.39
N ALA A 164 -25.66 6.02 -12.17
CA ALA A 164 -25.50 7.47 -12.19
C ALA A 164 -25.29 7.99 -13.61
#